data_b1ee5fb3daca6c483e840d069ac2013e
#
_entry.id   b1ee5fb3daca6c483e840d069ac2013e
#
_cell.length_a   1.000
_cell.length_b   1.000
_cell.length_c   1.000
_cell.angle_alpha   90.00
_cell.angle_beta   90.00
_cell.angle_gamma   90.00
#
_symmetry.space_group_name_H-M   'P 1'
#
loop_
_entity.id
_entity.type
_entity.pdbx_description
1 polymer ?
#
loop_
_entity_poly.entity_id
_entity_poly.type
_entity_poly.pdbx_seq_one_letter_code
_entity_poly.pdbx_strand_id
1 'polypeptide(L)'
;MKQISIHSVEHLKHKIIAIETQYDEYYVLAMHTHKRAQLLYGAQGVIHVETPQGSWIIPPERAVWIPPEVAHQLTLFNVKTCSLYILPEYVPRHTIYCEVLSISPLLRQLLLKAPELNEPFSRHDELIFELILSELEICETVDLHLPLPENKAMLEICKKFIENPNIHFSPEQFATQLCTSERHFSRLFKSEVGLSFSKWR
;
A
#
# COMPACT_ATOMS: atom_id res chain seq x y z
N MET A 1 0.92 -8.48 -21.47
CA MET A 1 -0.44 -8.03 -21.05
C MET A 1 -0.46 -6.50 -21.07
N LYS A 2 -1.55 -5.86 -21.53
CA LYS A 2 -1.64 -4.39 -21.49
C LYS A 2 -1.80 -3.95 -20.02
N GLN A 3 -0.88 -3.12 -19.52
CA GLN A 3 -1.08 -2.42 -18.26
C GLN A 3 -2.28 -1.47 -18.44
N ILE A 4 -3.36 -1.74 -17.73
CA ILE A 4 -4.51 -0.85 -17.67
C ILE A 4 -4.23 0.14 -16.54
N SER A 5 -3.96 1.39 -16.89
CA SER A 5 -3.83 2.47 -15.89
C SER A 5 -5.22 2.85 -15.36
N ILE A 6 -5.33 3.15 -14.06
CA ILE A 6 -6.56 3.68 -13.47
C ILE A 6 -7.07 4.91 -14.22
N HIS A 7 -6.18 5.78 -14.67
CA HIS A 7 -6.56 6.99 -15.43
C HIS A 7 -7.34 6.69 -16.72
N SER A 8 -7.14 5.49 -17.33
CA SER A 8 -7.88 5.09 -18.52
C SER A 8 -9.32 4.63 -18.23
N VAL A 9 -9.64 4.26 -16.99
CA VAL A 9 -10.93 3.71 -16.57
C VAL A 9 -11.63 4.53 -15.48
N GLU A 10 -10.98 5.57 -14.95
CA GLU A 10 -11.54 6.41 -13.87
C GLU A 10 -12.86 7.07 -14.22
N HIS A 11 -13.12 7.32 -15.52
CA HIS A 11 -14.35 7.92 -16.03
C HIS A 11 -15.56 6.97 -16.03
N LEU A 12 -15.35 5.66 -15.85
CA LEU A 12 -16.41 4.67 -15.80
C LEU A 12 -17.29 4.89 -14.56
N LYS A 13 -18.60 4.69 -14.70
CA LYS A 13 -19.58 4.92 -13.63
C LYS A 13 -19.85 3.69 -12.75
N HIS A 14 -19.03 2.64 -12.88
CA HIS A 14 -19.20 1.43 -12.08
C HIS A 14 -18.81 1.68 -10.62
N LYS A 15 -19.58 1.11 -9.69
CA LYS A 15 -19.31 1.17 -8.24
C LYS A 15 -17.89 0.69 -7.93
N ILE A 16 -17.51 -0.43 -8.54
CA ILE A 16 -16.19 -1.06 -8.40
C ILE A 16 -15.62 -1.32 -9.80
N ILE A 17 -14.34 -1.09 -9.95
CA ILE A 17 -13.54 -1.51 -11.10
C ILE A 17 -12.45 -2.43 -10.57
N ALA A 18 -12.36 -3.65 -11.10
CA ALA A 18 -11.35 -4.62 -10.72
C ALA A 18 -10.33 -4.79 -11.85
N ILE A 19 -9.04 -4.63 -11.53
CA ILE A 19 -7.95 -4.73 -12.49
C ILE A 19 -6.89 -5.70 -11.96
N GLU A 20 -6.60 -6.74 -12.75
CA GLU A 20 -5.46 -7.61 -12.50
C GLU A 20 -4.26 -7.13 -13.33
N THR A 21 -3.09 -7.04 -12.70
CA THR A 21 -1.86 -6.67 -13.39
C THR A 21 -0.70 -7.51 -12.88
N GLN A 22 0.09 -8.04 -13.82
CA GLN A 22 1.35 -8.69 -13.51
C GLN A 22 2.49 -7.68 -13.71
N TYR A 23 3.31 -7.49 -12.69
CA TYR A 23 4.52 -6.69 -12.72
C TYR A 23 5.74 -7.61 -12.68
N ASP A 24 6.72 -7.30 -13.52
CA ASP A 24 8.00 -8.00 -13.59
C ASP A 24 8.85 -7.75 -12.32
N GLU A 25 10.12 -8.17 -12.32
CA GLU A 25 10.97 -8.21 -11.13
C GLU A 25 11.01 -6.91 -10.31
N TYR A 26 11.00 -5.76 -10.98
CA TYR A 26 11.01 -4.45 -10.32
C TYR A 26 10.22 -3.44 -11.15
N TYR A 27 9.23 -2.81 -10.55
CA TYR A 27 8.44 -1.78 -11.20
C TYR A 27 8.07 -0.66 -10.23
N VAL A 28 8.22 0.60 -10.65
CA VAL A 28 7.84 1.79 -9.88
C VAL A 28 6.71 2.51 -10.59
N LEU A 29 5.59 2.64 -9.90
CA LEU A 29 4.53 3.58 -10.22
C LEU A 29 4.82 4.87 -9.46
N ALA A 30 5.18 5.93 -10.19
CA ALA A 30 5.50 7.24 -9.62
C ALA A 30 4.35 7.79 -8.76
N MET A 31 4.67 8.74 -7.89
CA MET A 31 3.70 9.41 -7.03
C MET A 31 2.50 9.92 -7.83
N HIS A 32 1.29 9.48 -7.44
CA HIS A 32 0.03 9.82 -8.10
C HIS A 32 -1.12 9.84 -7.10
N THR A 33 -2.27 10.31 -7.56
CA THR A 33 -3.55 10.28 -6.82
C THR A 33 -4.65 9.78 -7.74
N HIS A 34 -5.76 9.34 -7.17
CA HIS A 34 -7.00 9.04 -7.88
C HIS A 34 -8.21 9.30 -6.99
N LYS A 35 -9.35 9.59 -7.62
CA LYS A 35 -10.61 9.94 -6.92
C LYS A 35 -11.27 8.75 -6.23
N ARG A 36 -10.99 7.54 -6.69
CA ARG A 36 -11.53 6.31 -6.10
C ARG A 36 -10.68 5.85 -4.93
N ALA A 37 -11.28 5.21 -3.94
CA ALA A 37 -10.49 4.41 -3.01
C ALA A 37 -9.89 3.21 -3.77
N GLN A 38 -8.70 2.76 -3.36
CA GLN A 38 -8.08 1.57 -3.91
C GLN A 38 -7.84 0.53 -2.82
N LEU A 39 -8.29 -0.69 -3.06
CA LEU A 39 -7.74 -1.86 -2.40
C LEU A 39 -6.69 -2.48 -3.33
N LEU A 40 -5.44 -2.49 -2.92
CA LEU A 40 -4.35 -3.11 -3.67
C LEU A 40 -3.95 -4.41 -2.97
N TYR A 41 -4.35 -5.53 -3.55
CA TYR A 41 -4.04 -6.88 -3.07
C TYR A 41 -2.87 -7.48 -3.85
N GLY A 42 -1.88 -8.01 -3.14
CA GLY A 42 -0.75 -8.75 -3.72
C GLY A 42 -0.95 -10.25 -3.53
N ALA A 43 -1.24 -10.99 -4.61
CA ALA A 43 -1.37 -12.44 -4.54
C ALA A 43 -0.02 -13.15 -4.33
N GLN A 44 1.07 -12.54 -4.78
CA GLN A 44 2.47 -12.96 -4.61
C GLN A 44 3.39 -11.74 -4.68
N GLY A 45 4.64 -11.90 -4.28
CA GLY A 45 5.64 -10.83 -4.30
C GLY A 45 5.46 -9.84 -3.13
N VAL A 46 6.11 -8.68 -3.23
CA VAL A 46 6.09 -7.65 -2.19
C VAL A 46 5.70 -6.31 -2.82
N ILE A 47 4.83 -5.58 -2.15
CA ILE A 47 4.42 -4.23 -2.52
C ILE A 47 4.96 -3.27 -1.47
N HIS A 48 5.67 -2.24 -1.90
CA HIS A 48 6.05 -1.11 -1.06
C HIS A 48 5.21 0.10 -1.46
N VAL A 49 4.49 0.67 -0.50
CA VAL A 49 3.64 1.86 -0.67
C VAL A 49 4.27 3.00 0.11
N GLU A 50 4.52 4.12 -0.54
CA GLU A 50 4.97 5.36 0.09
C GLU A 50 3.92 6.45 -0.06
N THR A 51 3.68 7.18 1.02
CA THR A 51 2.87 8.41 1.06
C THR A 51 3.61 9.50 1.81
N PRO A 52 3.15 10.76 1.79
CA PRO A 52 3.71 11.80 2.65
C PRO A 52 3.66 11.49 4.15
N GLN A 53 2.73 10.62 4.58
CA GLN A 53 2.49 10.28 5.99
C GLN A 53 3.27 9.05 6.46
N GLY A 54 3.81 8.24 5.55
CA GLY A 54 4.55 7.05 5.93
C GLY A 54 4.74 6.06 4.81
N SER A 55 5.22 4.89 5.18
CA SER A 55 5.56 3.80 4.28
C SER A 55 4.98 2.49 4.81
N TRP A 56 4.56 1.61 3.89
CA TRP A 56 4.01 0.29 4.19
C TRP A 56 4.66 -0.76 3.30
N ILE A 57 5.15 -1.82 3.91
CA ILE A 57 5.61 -3.00 3.19
C ILE A 57 4.55 -4.08 3.30
N ILE A 58 3.96 -4.43 2.17
CA ILE A 58 2.84 -5.35 2.07
C ILE A 58 3.36 -6.71 1.61
N PRO A 59 3.41 -7.71 2.49
CA PRO A 59 3.79 -9.06 2.12
C PRO A 59 2.68 -9.77 1.32
N PRO A 60 2.95 -10.94 0.72
CA PRO A 60 1.93 -11.74 0.07
C PRO A 60 0.72 -11.99 0.97
N GLU A 61 -0.44 -12.13 0.36
CA GLU A 61 -1.73 -12.39 1.01
C GLU A 61 -2.23 -11.27 1.94
N ARG A 62 -1.65 -10.07 1.83
CA ARG A 62 -2.14 -8.84 2.45
C ARG A 62 -2.57 -7.86 1.37
N ALA A 63 -3.38 -6.91 1.76
CA ALA A 63 -3.76 -5.79 0.90
C ALA A 63 -3.49 -4.47 1.61
N VAL A 64 -3.29 -3.42 0.84
CA VAL A 64 -3.32 -2.05 1.35
C VAL A 64 -4.59 -1.37 0.88
N TRP A 65 -5.27 -0.75 1.82
CA TRP A 65 -6.35 0.19 1.58
C TRP A 65 -5.77 1.58 1.42
N ILE A 66 -6.03 2.21 0.28
CA ILE A 66 -5.61 3.57 -0.05
C ILE A 66 -6.88 4.41 -0.20
N PRO A 67 -7.11 5.37 0.72
CA PRO A 67 -8.28 6.24 0.63
C PRO A 67 -8.29 7.12 -0.64
N PRO A 68 -9.45 7.67 -1.05
CA PRO A 68 -9.52 8.62 -2.14
C PRO A 68 -8.56 9.81 -1.94
N GLU A 69 -7.98 10.31 -3.02
CA GLU A 69 -7.11 11.50 -3.09
C GLU A 69 -5.81 11.41 -2.26
N VAL A 70 -5.49 10.26 -1.68
CA VAL A 70 -4.20 10.07 -0.98
C VAL A 70 -3.09 9.90 -2.01
N ALA A 71 -2.12 10.82 -2.00
CA ALA A 71 -0.94 10.75 -2.85
C ALA A 71 -0.07 9.55 -2.43
N HIS A 72 0.27 8.68 -3.38
CA HIS A 72 1.06 7.49 -3.10
C HIS A 72 1.94 7.08 -4.29
N GLN A 73 3.06 6.45 -3.96
CA GLN A 73 3.97 5.78 -4.87
C GLN A 73 3.97 4.29 -4.57
N LEU A 74 4.05 3.46 -5.60
CA LEU A 74 4.17 2.01 -5.44
C LEU A 74 5.50 1.52 -6.00
N THR A 75 6.19 0.69 -5.23
CA THR A 75 7.31 -0.11 -5.71
C THR A 75 6.93 -1.58 -5.62
N LEU A 76 7.00 -2.29 -6.72
CA LEU A 76 6.43 -3.62 -6.90
C LEU A 76 7.55 -4.59 -7.25
N PHE A 77 7.67 -5.70 -6.50
CA PHE A 77 8.73 -6.70 -6.67
C PHE A 77 8.12 -8.04 -7.04
N ASN A 78 8.15 -8.40 -8.33
CA ASN A 78 7.62 -9.64 -8.88
C ASN A 78 6.19 -9.94 -8.38
N VAL A 79 5.29 -8.99 -8.61
CA VAL A 79 3.94 -8.98 -8.02
C VAL A 79 2.87 -9.22 -9.07
N LYS A 80 1.95 -10.13 -8.74
CA LYS A 80 0.64 -10.19 -9.37
C LYS A 80 -0.35 -9.47 -8.45
N THR A 81 -0.86 -8.33 -8.92
CA THR A 81 -1.81 -7.51 -8.15
C THR A 81 -3.23 -7.72 -8.62
N CYS A 82 -4.17 -7.63 -7.68
CA CYS A 82 -5.56 -7.33 -7.96
C CYS A 82 -5.90 -5.98 -7.29
N SER A 83 -6.22 -4.98 -8.09
CA SER A 83 -6.64 -3.65 -7.62
C SER A 83 -8.13 -3.50 -7.77
N LEU A 84 -8.81 -3.18 -6.68
CA LEU A 84 -10.20 -2.74 -6.71
C LEU A 84 -10.25 -1.23 -6.52
N TYR A 85 -10.87 -0.53 -7.46
CA TYR A 85 -11.11 0.92 -7.39
C TYR A 85 -12.59 1.18 -7.11
N ILE A 86 -12.88 1.75 -5.95
CA ILE A 86 -14.24 1.91 -5.42
C ILE A 86 -14.61 3.39 -5.43
N LEU A 87 -15.80 3.71 -5.96
CA LEU A 87 -16.32 5.08 -5.94
C LEU A 87 -16.47 5.59 -4.50
N PRO A 88 -16.19 6.87 -4.20
CA PRO A 88 -16.27 7.42 -2.84
C PRO A 88 -17.60 7.18 -2.13
N GLU A 89 -18.72 7.15 -2.87
CA GLU A 89 -20.07 6.95 -2.33
C GLU A 89 -20.32 5.50 -1.86
N TYR A 90 -19.47 4.56 -2.25
CA TYR A 90 -19.58 3.12 -1.91
C TYR A 90 -18.43 2.61 -1.06
N VAL A 91 -17.60 3.51 -0.55
CA VAL A 91 -16.43 3.18 0.28
C VAL A 91 -16.88 2.54 1.60
N PRO A 92 -16.50 1.29 1.91
CA PRO A 92 -16.90 0.63 3.14
C PRO A 92 -16.06 1.04 4.36
N ARG A 93 -14.94 1.73 4.14
CA ARG A 93 -13.96 2.14 5.17
C ARG A 93 -13.66 3.62 5.06
N HIS A 94 -14.04 4.39 6.06
CA HIS A 94 -13.83 5.84 6.11
C HIS A 94 -12.56 6.17 6.90
N THR A 95 -11.40 5.98 6.28
CA THR A 95 -10.11 6.36 6.84
C THR A 95 -9.47 7.45 5.99
N ILE A 96 -8.57 8.22 6.61
CA ILE A 96 -7.80 9.26 5.93
C ILE A 96 -6.34 8.85 5.69
N TYR A 97 -5.94 7.68 6.18
CA TYR A 97 -4.61 7.09 6.03
C TYR A 97 -4.70 5.73 5.36
N CYS A 98 -3.59 5.32 4.74
CA CYS A 98 -3.46 3.96 4.26
C CYS A 98 -3.47 2.96 5.41
N GLU A 99 -4.09 1.81 5.20
CA GLU A 99 -4.17 0.71 6.17
C GLU A 99 -3.79 -0.61 5.50
N VAL A 100 -3.03 -1.45 6.19
CA VAL A 100 -2.81 -2.82 5.73
C VAL A 100 -3.90 -3.72 6.31
N LEU A 101 -4.49 -4.52 5.44
CA LEU A 101 -5.63 -5.38 5.77
C LEU A 101 -5.24 -6.86 5.75
N SER A 102 -5.78 -7.59 6.73
CA SER A 102 -5.72 -9.06 6.78
C SER A 102 -6.82 -9.65 5.93
N ILE A 103 -6.47 -10.27 4.82
CA ILE A 103 -7.44 -10.79 3.84
C ILE A 103 -7.92 -12.18 4.25
N SER A 104 -9.24 -12.33 4.46
CA SER A 104 -9.86 -13.63 4.74
C SER A 104 -9.76 -14.58 3.53
N PRO A 105 -9.81 -15.92 3.73
CA PRO A 105 -9.84 -16.86 2.60
C PRO A 105 -11.00 -16.59 1.64
N LEU A 106 -12.16 -16.17 2.15
CA LEU A 106 -13.32 -15.82 1.32
C LEU A 106 -13.02 -14.57 0.49
N LEU A 107 -12.60 -13.48 1.14
CA LEU A 107 -12.29 -12.24 0.45
C LEU A 107 -11.18 -12.44 -0.60
N ARG A 108 -10.17 -13.25 -0.31
CA ARG A 108 -9.13 -13.61 -1.27
C ARG A 108 -9.72 -14.20 -2.56
N GLN A 109 -10.64 -15.16 -2.45
CA GLN A 109 -11.24 -15.78 -3.65
C GLN A 109 -12.10 -14.77 -4.43
N LEU A 110 -12.83 -13.91 -3.73
CA LEU A 110 -13.61 -12.84 -4.35
C LEU A 110 -12.72 -11.84 -5.10
N LEU A 111 -11.58 -11.44 -4.49
CA LEU A 111 -10.61 -10.52 -5.12
C LEU A 111 -9.98 -11.13 -6.38
N LEU A 112 -9.64 -12.41 -6.36
CA LEU A 112 -9.11 -13.10 -7.54
C LEU A 112 -10.16 -13.26 -8.64
N LYS A 113 -11.46 -13.39 -8.28
CA LYS A 113 -12.56 -13.52 -9.22
C LYS A 113 -12.98 -12.18 -9.85
N ALA A 114 -12.92 -11.09 -9.10
CA ALA A 114 -13.45 -9.79 -9.52
C ALA A 114 -12.93 -9.30 -10.89
N PRO A 115 -11.63 -9.42 -11.24
CA PRO A 115 -11.12 -9.00 -12.55
C PRO A 115 -11.61 -9.82 -13.74
N GLU A 116 -12.18 -10.99 -13.50
CA GLU A 116 -12.73 -11.87 -14.55
C GLU A 116 -14.18 -11.50 -14.92
N LEU A 117 -14.83 -10.66 -14.11
CA LEU A 117 -16.22 -10.26 -14.36
C LEU A 117 -16.26 -9.24 -15.49
N ASN A 118 -17.15 -9.48 -16.45
CA ASN A 118 -17.25 -8.68 -17.66
C ASN A 118 -18.63 -8.03 -17.79
N GLU A 119 -18.66 -6.84 -18.37
CA GLU A 119 -19.90 -6.15 -18.68
C GLU A 119 -20.66 -6.80 -19.86
N PRO A 120 -22.01 -6.80 -19.83
CA PRO A 120 -22.85 -6.29 -18.75
C PRO A 120 -22.86 -7.23 -17.53
N PHE A 121 -22.72 -6.65 -16.33
CA PHE A 121 -22.73 -7.44 -15.09
C PHE A 121 -24.09 -8.11 -14.85
N SER A 122 -24.05 -9.39 -14.58
CA SER A 122 -25.21 -10.15 -14.15
C SER A 122 -25.56 -9.84 -12.67
N ARG A 123 -26.75 -10.24 -12.23
CA ARG A 123 -27.13 -10.16 -10.81
C ARG A 123 -26.14 -10.91 -9.90
N HIS A 124 -25.57 -12.02 -10.39
CA HIS A 124 -24.56 -12.78 -9.67
C HIS A 124 -23.28 -11.96 -9.48
N ASP A 125 -22.81 -11.26 -10.51
CA ASP A 125 -21.62 -10.42 -10.47
C ASP A 125 -21.80 -9.24 -9.49
N GLU A 126 -23.00 -8.62 -9.51
CA GLU A 126 -23.35 -7.57 -8.54
C GLU A 126 -23.28 -8.07 -7.09
N LEU A 127 -23.78 -9.29 -6.81
CA LEU A 127 -23.73 -9.91 -5.49
C LEU A 127 -22.28 -10.19 -5.04
N ILE A 128 -21.38 -10.53 -5.98
CA ILE A 128 -19.95 -10.68 -5.68
C ILE A 128 -19.37 -9.34 -5.23
N PHE A 129 -19.67 -8.24 -5.92
CA PHE A 129 -19.21 -6.92 -5.53
C PHE A 129 -19.80 -6.46 -4.18
N GLU A 130 -21.08 -6.70 -3.94
CA GLU A 130 -21.73 -6.41 -2.66
C GLU A 130 -21.06 -7.19 -1.50
N LEU A 131 -20.74 -8.47 -1.71
CA LEU A 131 -20.06 -9.30 -0.72
C LEU A 131 -18.62 -8.83 -0.47
N ILE A 132 -17.89 -8.41 -1.52
CA ILE A 132 -16.56 -7.82 -1.36
C ILE A 132 -16.62 -6.58 -0.46
N LEU A 133 -17.58 -5.67 -0.68
CA LEU A 133 -17.73 -4.46 0.15
C LEU A 133 -18.04 -4.83 1.60
N SER A 134 -18.92 -5.81 1.83
CA SER A 134 -19.25 -6.30 3.18
C SER A 134 -18.04 -6.93 3.89
N GLU A 135 -17.25 -7.76 3.20
CA GLU A 135 -16.01 -8.34 3.75
C GLU A 135 -14.98 -7.25 4.08
N LEU A 136 -14.87 -6.21 3.25
CA LEU A 136 -13.94 -5.09 3.49
C LEU A 136 -14.33 -4.25 4.71
N GLU A 137 -15.63 -4.11 4.99
CA GLU A 137 -16.13 -3.38 6.15
C GLU A 137 -15.66 -4.00 7.48
N ILE A 138 -15.67 -5.35 7.55
CA ILE A 138 -15.29 -6.11 8.76
C ILE A 138 -13.82 -6.53 8.77
N CYS A 139 -13.07 -6.21 7.72
CA CYS A 139 -11.69 -6.64 7.57
C CYS A 139 -10.79 -6.04 8.66
N GLU A 140 -9.99 -6.87 9.32
CA GLU A 140 -9.06 -6.43 10.37
C GLU A 140 -7.86 -5.70 9.77
N THR A 141 -7.45 -4.61 10.44
CA THR A 141 -6.20 -3.91 10.13
C THR A 141 -5.02 -4.62 10.78
N VAL A 142 -3.89 -4.63 10.07
CA VAL A 142 -2.60 -5.13 10.57
C VAL A 142 -1.65 -3.95 10.68
N ASP A 143 -1.01 -3.79 11.84
CA ASP A 143 -0.03 -2.73 12.04
C ASP A 143 1.30 -3.07 11.33
N LEU A 144 1.35 -2.76 10.05
CA LEU A 144 2.55 -2.85 9.20
C LEU A 144 2.98 -1.45 8.72
N HIS A 145 2.57 -0.42 9.43
CA HIS A 145 3.02 0.94 9.17
C HIS A 145 4.49 1.09 9.59
N LEU A 146 5.31 1.53 8.66
CA LEU A 146 6.69 1.93 8.92
C LEU A 146 6.73 3.47 8.98
N PRO A 147 6.70 4.08 10.19
CA PRO A 147 6.73 5.52 10.30
C PRO A 147 8.06 6.08 9.80
N LEU A 148 8.01 7.16 9.03
CA LEU A 148 9.17 7.84 8.47
C LEU A 148 9.39 9.17 9.16
N PRO A 149 10.67 9.63 9.33
CA PRO A 149 10.97 10.92 9.92
C PRO A 149 10.59 12.06 8.96
N GLU A 150 10.18 13.22 9.52
CA GLU A 150 9.93 14.45 8.77
C GLU A 150 11.24 15.17 8.38
N ASN A 151 12.30 14.98 9.15
CA ASN A 151 13.60 15.52 8.85
C ASN A 151 14.13 14.95 7.52
N LYS A 152 14.32 15.82 6.53
CA LYS A 152 14.69 15.41 5.17
C LYS A 152 15.98 14.57 5.10
N ALA A 153 17.00 14.92 5.87
CA ALA A 153 18.27 14.19 5.86
C ALA A 153 18.10 12.77 6.45
N MET A 154 17.33 12.63 7.54
CA MET A 154 17.00 11.33 8.09
C MET A 154 16.10 10.51 7.15
N LEU A 155 15.11 11.16 6.52
CA LEU A 155 14.22 10.52 5.56
C LEU A 155 14.99 9.90 4.40
N GLU A 156 15.92 10.63 3.81
CA GLU A 156 16.78 10.13 2.71
C GLU A 156 17.59 8.91 3.11
N ILE A 157 18.12 8.88 4.32
CA ILE A 157 18.87 7.73 4.83
C ILE A 157 17.93 6.55 5.09
N CYS A 158 16.74 6.80 5.67
CA CYS A 158 15.72 5.77 5.85
C CYS A 158 15.29 5.13 4.54
N LYS A 159 15.06 5.94 3.50
CA LYS A 159 14.71 5.45 2.15
C LYS A 159 15.79 4.56 1.57
N LYS A 160 17.06 4.98 1.62
CA LYS A 160 18.19 4.15 1.18
C LYS A 160 18.28 2.83 1.95
N PHE A 161 17.98 2.85 3.24
CA PHE A 161 17.95 1.63 4.05
C PHE A 161 16.79 0.69 3.65
N ILE A 162 15.60 1.24 3.34
CA ILE A 162 14.44 0.47 2.87
C ILE A 162 14.73 -0.17 1.51
N GLU A 163 15.40 0.56 0.60
CA GLU A 163 15.78 0.05 -0.72
C GLU A 163 16.83 -1.07 -0.64
N ASN A 164 17.72 -1.01 0.34
CA ASN A 164 18.78 -2.01 0.55
C ASN A 164 19.00 -2.29 2.04
N PRO A 165 18.09 -3.08 2.66
CA PRO A 165 18.13 -3.36 4.09
C PRO A 165 19.40 -4.09 4.51
N ASN A 166 20.10 -3.54 5.52
CA ASN A 166 21.26 -4.16 6.12
C ASN A 166 21.10 -4.20 7.64
N ILE A 167 20.85 -5.40 8.19
CA ILE A 167 20.65 -5.60 9.62
C ILE A 167 21.88 -5.25 10.47
N HIS A 168 23.08 -5.18 9.87
CA HIS A 168 24.31 -4.79 10.55
C HIS A 168 24.52 -3.28 10.59
N PHE A 169 23.64 -2.50 9.94
CA PHE A 169 23.74 -1.04 9.92
C PHE A 169 23.37 -0.48 11.30
N SER A 170 24.35 0.14 11.98
CA SER A 170 24.21 0.60 13.37
C SER A 170 23.69 2.04 13.47
N PRO A 171 23.09 2.44 14.61
CA PRO A 171 22.75 3.85 14.88
C PRO A 171 23.94 4.80 14.75
N GLU A 172 25.14 4.36 15.10
CA GLU A 172 26.38 5.13 14.96
C GLU A 172 26.70 5.45 13.49
N GLN A 173 26.50 4.49 12.57
CA GLN A 173 26.71 4.69 11.14
C GLN A 173 25.70 5.69 10.56
N PHE A 174 24.44 5.65 11.01
CA PHE A 174 23.44 6.69 10.66
C PHE A 174 23.84 8.06 11.20
N ALA A 175 24.26 8.14 12.45
CA ALA A 175 24.69 9.36 13.07
C ALA A 175 25.90 9.99 12.33
N THR A 176 26.85 9.17 11.91
CA THR A 176 28.00 9.58 11.12
C THR A 176 27.57 10.19 9.77
N GLN A 177 26.62 9.57 9.05
CA GLN A 177 26.08 10.10 7.80
C GLN A 177 25.35 11.45 7.98
N LEU A 178 24.75 11.66 9.15
CA LEU A 178 24.09 12.91 9.53
C LEU A 178 25.02 13.95 10.19
N CYS A 179 26.32 13.65 10.25
CA CYS A 179 27.31 14.51 10.94
C CYS A 179 26.90 14.85 12.38
N THR A 180 26.36 13.88 13.12
CA THR A 180 25.89 14.05 14.49
C THR A 180 26.37 12.93 15.41
N SER A 181 26.13 13.04 16.74
CA SER A 181 26.43 11.96 17.67
C SER A 181 25.30 10.92 17.68
N GLU A 182 25.64 9.66 17.95
CA GLU A 182 24.69 8.56 18.08
C GLU A 182 23.57 8.88 19.09
N ARG A 183 23.93 9.49 20.22
CA ARG A 183 22.95 9.90 21.26
C ARG A 183 21.96 10.94 20.73
N HIS A 184 22.43 11.91 19.95
CA HIS A 184 21.57 12.94 19.36
C HIS A 184 20.67 12.33 18.29
N PHE A 185 21.24 11.52 17.38
CA PHE A 185 20.48 10.78 16.37
C PHE A 185 19.38 9.94 17.01
N SER A 186 19.72 9.07 17.97
CA SER A 186 18.74 8.17 18.61
C SER A 186 17.60 8.91 19.29
N ARG A 187 17.88 10.05 19.93
CA ARG A 187 16.85 10.89 20.54
C ARG A 187 15.96 11.56 19.51
N LEU A 188 16.55 12.15 18.48
CA LEU A 188 15.84 12.82 17.39
C LEU A 188 14.98 11.82 16.60
N PHE A 189 15.56 10.68 16.23
CA PHE A 189 14.86 9.62 15.53
C PHE A 189 13.61 9.16 16.32
N LYS A 190 13.79 8.89 17.62
CA LYS A 190 12.67 8.46 18.47
C LYS A 190 11.61 9.54 18.63
N SER A 191 11.98 10.82 18.67
CA SER A 191 11.01 11.91 18.79
C SER A 191 10.18 12.11 17.53
N GLU A 192 10.73 11.89 16.34
CA GLU A 192 10.03 12.05 15.07
C GLU A 192 9.25 10.77 14.66
N VAL A 193 9.85 9.61 14.87
CA VAL A 193 9.33 8.32 14.39
C VAL A 193 8.50 7.57 15.43
N GLY A 194 8.63 7.95 16.71
CA GLY A 194 7.96 7.26 17.83
C GLY A 194 8.65 5.94 18.25
N LEU A 195 9.52 5.38 17.43
CA LEU A 195 10.25 4.14 17.66
C LEU A 195 11.74 4.39 17.81
N SER A 196 12.44 3.50 18.56
CA SER A 196 13.90 3.48 18.48
C SER A 196 14.32 2.94 17.10
N PHE A 197 15.47 3.39 16.60
CA PHE A 197 16.00 2.91 15.32
C PHE A 197 16.12 1.38 15.27
N SER A 198 16.53 0.74 16.37
CA SER A 198 16.63 -0.74 16.44
C SER A 198 15.30 -1.48 16.39
N LYS A 199 14.18 -0.81 16.70
CA LYS A 199 12.82 -1.37 16.52
C LYS A 199 12.23 -1.05 15.15
N TRP A 200 12.71 0.01 14.53
CA TRP A 200 12.23 0.50 13.25
C TRP A 200 12.84 -0.27 12.07
N ARG A 201 14.12 -0.67 12.16
CA ARG A 201 14.86 -1.38 11.11
C ARG A 201 14.46 -2.85 10.93
#